data_f2eecab88b71f65a67cd7c2e51b32517
#
_entry.id   f2eecab88b71f65a67cd7c2e51b32517
#
_cell.length_a   1.000
_cell.length_b   1.000
_cell.length_c   1.000
_cell.angle_alpha   90.00
_cell.angle_beta   90.00
_cell.angle_gamma   90.00
#
_symmetry.space_group_name_H-M   'P 1'
#
loop_
_entity.id
_entity.type
_entity.pdbx_description
1 polymer ?
#
loop_
_entity_poly.entity_id
_entity_poly.type
_entity_poly.pdbx_seq_one_letter_code
_entity_poly.pdbx_strand_id
1 'polypeptide(L)'
;GIYVPSLYEVRYKKDDTIAAFTPVYDDIPATIKKQVDMDLTGSVYPEKPVVPFIKATQDRVVLEIQRGCIRGCRFCQAGMIYRPNREKGVKRLKELAQTI
;
A
#
# COMPACT_ATOMS: atom_id res chain seq x y z
N GLY A 1 -3.20 -5.83 -10.15
CA GLY A 1 -4.47 -5.63 -10.79
C GLY A 1 -5.31 -4.56 -10.12
N ILE A 2 -6.37 -4.21 -10.80
CA ILE A 2 -7.36 -3.24 -10.29
C ILE A 2 -8.59 -4.05 -9.87
N TYR A 3 -9.06 -3.84 -8.65
CA TYR A 3 -10.30 -4.41 -8.14
C TYR A 3 -11.43 -3.39 -8.33
N VAL A 4 -12.50 -3.83 -8.99
CA VAL A 4 -13.73 -3.05 -9.17
C VAL A 4 -14.87 -3.81 -8.50
N PRO A 5 -15.39 -3.35 -7.35
CA PRO A 5 -16.38 -4.09 -6.56
C PRO A 5 -17.63 -4.52 -7.34
N SER A 6 -18.14 -3.67 -8.25
CA SER A 6 -19.33 -3.96 -9.05
C SER A 6 -19.18 -5.12 -10.03
N LEU A 7 -17.96 -5.61 -10.27
CA LEU A 7 -17.69 -6.77 -11.12
C LEU A 7 -17.69 -8.10 -10.36
N TYR A 8 -17.95 -8.06 -9.06
CA TYR A 8 -17.95 -9.24 -8.19
C TYR A 8 -19.20 -9.29 -7.33
N GLU A 9 -19.75 -10.49 -7.19
CA GLU A 9 -20.80 -10.80 -6.23
C GLU A 9 -20.20 -11.45 -4.98
N VAL A 10 -20.49 -10.87 -3.82
CA VAL A 10 -20.04 -11.39 -2.53
C VAL A 10 -21.24 -11.95 -1.79
N ARG A 11 -21.19 -13.23 -1.42
CA ARG A 11 -22.20 -13.87 -0.57
C ARG A 11 -21.62 -14.15 0.80
N TYR A 12 -22.43 -13.90 1.83
CA TYR A 12 -22.05 -14.08 3.22
C TYR A 12 -22.75 -15.29 3.83
N LYS A 13 -22.11 -15.90 4.80
CA LYS A 13 -22.72 -16.92 5.67
C LYS A 13 -23.56 -16.25 6.77
N LYS A 14 -24.21 -17.07 7.60
CA LYS A 14 -24.99 -16.60 8.75
C LYS A 14 -24.15 -15.92 9.84
N ASP A 15 -22.86 -16.17 9.88
CA ASP A 15 -21.88 -15.59 10.81
C ASP A 15 -21.15 -14.38 10.23
N ASP A 16 -21.66 -13.77 9.14
CA ASP A 16 -21.12 -12.65 8.40
C ASP A 16 -19.73 -12.88 7.77
N THR A 17 -19.24 -14.12 7.75
CA THR A 17 -18.04 -14.45 6.98
C THR A 17 -18.35 -14.65 5.50
N ILE A 18 -17.38 -14.38 4.62
CA ILE A 18 -17.55 -14.55 3.17
C ILE A 18 -17.76 -16.04 2.85
N ALA A 19 -18.90 -16.37 2.25
CA ALA A 19 -19.22 -17.69 1.75
C ALA A 19 -18.69 -17.89 0.32
N ALA A 20 -18.85 -16.89 -0.54
CA ALA A 20 -18.39 -16.92 -1.93
C ALA A 20 -18.02 -15.51 -2.41
N PHE A 21 -17.06 -15.46 -3.30
CA PHE A 21 -16.63 -14.27 -4.02
C PHE A 21 -16.48 -14.67 -5.48
N THR A 22 -17.42 -14.25 -6.31
CA THR A 22 -17.52 -14.71 -7.71
C THR A 22 -17.56 -13.54 -8.68
N PRO A 23 -16.85 -13.60 -9.82
CA PRO A 23 -17.00 -12.60 -10.85
C PRO A 23 -18.42 -12.65 -11.47
N VAL A 24 -18.92 -11.50 -11.86
CA VAL A 24 -20.26 -11.36 -12.50
C VAL A 24 -20.20 -11.77 -13.98
N TYR A 25 -19.06 -11.63 -14.62
CA TYR A 25 -18.86 -11.97 -16.04
C TYR A 25 -17.70 -12.95 -16.19
N ASP A 26 -17.76 -13.80 -17.22
CA ASP A 26 -16.78 -14.87 -17.47
C ASP A 26 -15.37 -14.38 -17.84
N ASP A 27 -15.25 -13.17 -18.40
CA ASP A 27 -14.00 -12.54 -18.76
C ASP A 27 -13.29 -11.86 -17.57
N ILE A 28 -13.96 -11.80 -16.41
CA ILE A 28 -13.39 -11.22 -15.19
C ILE A 28 -12.61 -12.30 -14.41
N PRO A 29 -11.36 -12.02 -14.01
CA PRO A 29 -10.57 -13.01 -13.27
C PRO A 29 -11.15 -13.29 -11.89
N ALA A 30 -11.26 -14.57 -11.52
CA ALA A 30 -11.76 -14.99 -10.21
C ALA A 30 -10.89 -14.49 -9.03
N THR A 31 -9.62 -14.20 -9.30
CA THR A 31 -8.68 -13.72 -8.29
C THR A 31 -7.90 -12.53 -8.82
N ILE A 32 -7.91 -11.42 -8.08
CA ILE A 32 -7.11 -10.25 -8.39
C ILE A 32 -5.84 -10.26 -7.56
N LYS A 33 -4.70 -10.41 -8.25
CA LYS A 33 -3.39 -10.35 -7.61
C LYS A 33 -3.04 -8.91 -7.26
N LYS A 34 -2.67 -8.68 -6.01
CA LYS A 34 -2.10 -7.42 -5.57
C LYS A 34 -0.83 -7.10 -6.35
N GLN A 35 -0.72 -5.89 -6.85
CA GLN A 35 0.51 -5.37 -7.44
C GLN A 35 1.44 -4.87 -6.33
N VAL A 36 2.69 -5.28 -6.40
CA VAL A 36 3.71 -4.94 -5.40
C VAL A 36 4.99 -4.57 -6.14
N ASP A 37 5.44 -3.34 -5.94
CA ASP A 37 6.77 -2.93 -6.34
C ASP A 37 7.78 -3.47 -5.31
N MET A 38 8.65 -4.37 -5.74
CA MET A 38 9.65 -5.02 -4.88
C MET A 38 10.93 -4.19 -4.76
N ASP A 39 11.21 -3.30 -5.71
CA ASP A 39 12.36 -2.40 -5.67
C ASP A 39 11.99 -1.02 -5.15
N LEU A 40 11.82 -0.90 -3.85
CA LEU A 40 11.50 0.38 -3.21
C LEU A 40 12.64 1.40 -3.32
N THR A 41 13.86 0.95 -3.56
CA THR A 41 15.03 1.82 -3.74
C THR A 41 14.98 2.55 -5.08
N GLY A 42 14.61 1.85 -6.16
CA GLY A 42 14.43 2.40 -7.50
C GLY A 42 13.11 3.13 -7.71
N SER A 43 12.13 2.96 -6.81
CA SER A 43 10.82 3.59 -6.92
C SER A 43 10.90 5.11 -6.95
N VAL A 44 10.04 5.72 -7.77
CA VAL A 44 9.89 7.19 -7.83
C VAL A 44 9.45 7.72 -6.46
N TYR A 45 10.15 8.73 -6.00
CA TYR A 45 9.85 9.44 -4.76
C TYR A 45 9.88 10.95 -5.00
N PRO A 46 8.93 11.73 -4.47
CA PRO A 46 8.91 13.17 -4.63
C PRO A 46 10.15 13.83 -4.00
N GLU A 47 10.98 14.43 -4.83
CA GLU A 47 12.20 15.16 -4.38
C GLU A 47 11.88 16.62 -4.06
N LYS A 48 10.74 17.12 -4.55
CA LYS A 48 10.24 18.47 -4.28
C LYS A 48 8.80 18.38 -3.79
N PRO A 49 8.60 18.12 -2.50
CA PRO A 49 7.25 18.04 -1.95
C PRO A 49 6.56 19.41 -2.00
N VAL A 50 5.27 19.41 -2.22
CA VAL A 50 4.45 20.63 -2.10
C VAL A 50 4.33 20.97 -0.63
N VAL A 51 4.77 22.17 -0.27
CA VAL A 51 4.67 22.68 1.10
C VAL A 51 3.58 23.73 1.20
N PRO A 52 2.78 23.76 2.29
CA PRO A 52 1.74 24.77 2.49
C PRO A 52 2.37 26.12 2.82
N PHE A 53 1.70 27.22 2.41
CA PHE A 53 2.09 28.58 2.81
C PHE A 53 1.84 28.85 4.30
N ILE A 54 0.88 28.15 4.89
CA ILE A 54 0.55 28.29 6.31
C ILE A 54 1.26 27.17 7.07
N LYS A 55 1.87 27.52 8.20
CA LYS A 55 2.54 26.55 9.07
C LYS A 55 1.57 25.45 9.49
N ALA A 56 1.82 24.23 9.03
CA ALA A 56 1.06 23.04 9.39
C ALA A 56 1.55 22.48 10.74
N THR A 57 0.71 21.69 11.40
CA THR A 57 1.03 21.02 12.67
C THR A 57 2.28 20.16 12.58
N GLN A 58 2.54 19.59 11.40
CA GLN A 58 3.75 18.81 11.11
C GLN A 58 4.52 19.47 9.96
N ASP A 59 5.30 20.49 10.29
CA ASP A 59 6.19 21.18 9.35
C ASP A 59 7.52 20.42 9.30
N ARG A 60 7.54 19.31 8.60
CA ARG A 60 8.67 18.37 8.53
C ARG A 60 8.81 17.76 7.15
N VAL A 61 10.03 17.49 6.78
CA VAL A 61 10.34 16.59 5.67
C VAL A 61 10.02 15.15 6.08
N VAL A 62 9.31 14.44 5.20
CA VAL A 62 8.97 13.04 5.39
C VAL A 62 9.76 12.20 4.41
N LEU A 63 10.45 11.19 4.90
CA LEU A 63 11.14 10.19 4.10
C LEU A 63 10.49 8.82 4.31
N GLU A 64 10.07 8.20 3.20
CA GLU A 64 9.58 6.82 3.24
C GLU A 64 10.76 5.86 3.30
N ILE A 65 10.96 5.23 4.46
CA ILE A 65 12.05 4.28 4.70
C ILE A 65 11.66 2.88 4.25
N GLN A 66 10.42 2.47 4.55
CA GLN A 66 9.93 1.12 4.27
C GLN A 66 8.43 1.10 4.00
N ARG A 67 7.99 0.05 3.33
CA ARG A 67 6.57 -0.34 3.21
C ARG A 67 6.35 -1.74 3.74
N GLY A 68 5.26 -1.94 4.46
CA GLY A 68 4.94 -3.18 5.12
C GLY A 68 5.49 -3.25 6.54
N CYS A 69 5.23 -4.36 7.20
CA CYS A 69 5.69 -4.61 8.55
C CYS A 69 5.81 -6.10 8.80
N ILE A 70 6.87 -6.52 9.48
CA ILE A 70 7.10 -7.92 9.88
C ILE A 70 6.32 -8.31 11.14
N ARG A 71 5.77 -7.34 11.88
CA ARG A 71 5.01 -7.58 13.10
C ARG A 71 3.62 -8.13 12.78
N GLY A 72 3.09 -8.95 13.65
CA GLY A 72 1.76 -9.55 13.53
C GLY A 72 0.76 -9.00 14.56
N CYS A 73 0.80 -7.72 14.85
CA CYS A 73 -0.09 -7.10 15.83
C CYS A 73 -1.56 -7.30 15.45
N ARG A 74 -2.37 -7.86 16.35
CA ARG A 74 -3.77 -8.23 16.06
C ARG A 74 -4.66 -7.04 15.72
N PHE A 75 -4.36 -5.86 16.23
CA PHE A 75 -5.11 -4.64 15.97
C PHE A 75 -4.67 -3.91 14.69
N CYS A 76 -3.53 -4.29 14.08
CA CYS A 76 -2.91 -3.51 13.02
C CYS A 76 -3.19 -4.08 11.64
N GLN A 77 -4.11 -3.47 10.91
CA GLN A 77 -4.42 -3.82 9.53
C GLN A 77 -3.26 -3.53 8.56
N ALA A 78 -2.47 -2.48 8.82
CA ALA A 78 -1.34 -2.10 7.99
C ALA A 78 -0.28 -3.23 7.86
N GLY A 79 -0.07 -4.01 8.92
CA GLY A 79 0.82 -5.16 8.91
C GLY A 79 0.39 -6.28 7.96
N MET A 80 -0.87 -6.31 7.54
CA MET A 80 -1.41 -7.27 6.58
C MET A 80 -1.52 -6.67 5.17
N ILE A 81 -2.05 -5.45 5.05
CA ILE A 81 -2.31 -4.79 3.76
C ILE A 81 -1.02 -4.50 3.00
N TYR A 82 0.04 -4.06 3.69
CA TYR A 82 1.28 -3.60 3.03
C TYR A 82 2.38 -4.68 2.95
N ARG A 83 2.06 -5.95 3.18
CA ARG A 83 3.01 -7.05 2.93
C ARG A 83 3.30 -7.21 1.43
N PRO A 84 4.51 -7.66 1.08
CA PRO A 84 5.68 -7.96 1.92
C PRO A 84 6.38 -6.71 2.45
N ASN A 85 7.22 -6.86 3.49
CA ASN A 85 8.08 -5.78 3.96
C ASN A 85 9.16 -5.48 2.90
N ARG A 86 9.32 -4.20 2.57
CA ARG A 86 10.31 -3.71 1.60
C ARG A 86 10.94 -2.46 2.15
N GLU A 87 12.25 -2.35 1.99
CA GLU A 87 13.02 -1.24 2.54
C GLU A 87 13.72 -0.48 1.43
N LYS A 88 13.86 0.81 1.61
CA LYS A 88 14.65 1.67 0.73
C LYS A 88 16.10 1.64 1.18
N GLY A 89 17.03 1.45 0.24
CA GLY A 89 18.46 1.41 0.53
C GLY A 89 18.98 2.70 1.20
N VAL A 90 19.85 2.54 2.18
CA VAL A 90 20.41 3.66 2.97
C VAL A 90 21.06 4.73 2.09
N LYS A 91 21.75 4.33 1.02
CA LYS A 91 22.35 5.27 0.07
C LYS A 91 21.30 6.18 -0.55
N ARG A 92 20.20 5.59 -1.06
CA ARG A 92 19.10 6.36 -1.66
C ARG A 92 18.41 7.27 -0.63
N LEU A 93 18.25 6.82 0.60
CA LEU A 93 17.69 7.65 1.68
C LEU A 93 18.55 8.88 1.98
N LYS A 94 19.89 8.72 1.98
CA LYS A 94 20.82 9.85 2.17
C LYS A 94 20.74 10.84 1.02
N GLU A 95 20.68 10.37 -0.24
CA GLU A 95 20.51 11.22 -1.42
C GLU A 95 19.20 12.02 -1.33
N LEU A 96 18.09 11.37 -1.03
CA LEU A 96 16.80 12.04 -0.85
C LEU A 96 16.84 13.08 0.27
N ALA A 97 17.41 12.74 1.42
CA ALA A 97 17.53 13.66 2.54
C ALA A 97 18.35 14.92 2.25
N GLN A 98 19.25 14.87 1.25
CA GLN A 98 20.04 16.02 0.80
C GLN A 98 19.32 16.85 -0.25
N THR A 99 18.35 16.25 -0.96
CA THR A 99 17.65 16.91 -2.07
C THR A 99 16.37 17.61 -1.62
N ILE A 100 15.72 17.09 -0.59
CA ILE A 100 14.49 17.62 0.01
C ILE A 100 14.85 18.67 1.08
#